data_9653d0afccbb02fc8a40d48819ef5856
#
_entry.id   9653d0afccbb02fc8a40d48819ef5856
#
_cell.length_a   1.000
_cell.length_b   1.000
_cell.length_c   1.000
_cell.angle_alpha   90.00
_cell.angle_beta   90.00
_cell.angle_gamma   90.00
#
_symmetry.space_group_name_H-M   'P 1'
#
loop_
_entity.id
_entity.type
_entity.pdbx_description
1 polymer ?
#
loop_
_entity_poly.entity_id
_entity_poly.type
_entity_poly.pdbx_seq_one_letter_code
_entity_poly.pdbx_strand_id
1 'polypeptide(L)'
;MVQKTLLIITDGIGYRKDSDHNAFFHAKKPTYDLMFKTLPYSLIDTHGLSVGLPKGQMGNSEVGHMCIGAGRVLYQDLVKISLSLQNDDLKNNPAFLNTIQKSPVVHLMGLMSDGGVHSHIEHFIALALECEKSHKKVFLHLITDGRDVAPKSALTYLKQMQNICNENIQIATISGRFYAMDRDKRFERIELAYHSLMGLNHTPLSPSEYIQSQYDKNITDEFIMPACFKNYCGMQDGESFIFINFRNDRAREIVSALGQKEFSGFKRQAFKKLHIATMTPYDNTFPYPILFPKESVQNTLAEVVSQHNLTQSHIAETEKYAHVTFFINGGVETPFKNENRVLIQSPKVTTYDLKPEMSAKEVTLAVLEQMKLGTDLIIVNFANGDMVGHTGNFEASIKAVEAVDACLGEILSLAKELDYAMLLTSDHGNCERMKDENQNPLTNHTAGSVYCFVLGNGVKSIKNGALNNIASSVLKLMGIKAPATMDEPLF
;
A
#
# COMPACT_ATOMS: atom_id res chain seq x y z
N MET A 1 -0.76 31.14 22.29
CA MET A 1 -0.49 29.79 22.87
C MET A 1 -1.03 28.75 21.88
N VAL A 2 -0.33 27.66 21.74
CA VAL A 2 -0.81 26.54 20.90
C VAL A 2 -1.97 25.86 21.61
N GLN A 3 -3.02 25.51 20.90
CA GLN A 3 -4.16 24.76 21.44
C GLN A 3 -3.75 23.30 21.63
N LYS A 4 -3.82 22.78 22.85
CA LYS A 4 -3.60 21.37 23.14
C LYS A 4 -4.66 20.52 22.44
N THR A 5 -4.24 19.44 21.79
CA THR A 5 -5.13 18.71 20.88
C THR A 5 -4.99 17.20 21.07
N LEU A 6 -6.11 16.49 20.98
CA LEU A 6 -6.24 15.03 20.95
C LEU A 6 -6.56 14.58 19.51
N LEU A 7 -5.80 13.62 18.99
CA LEU A 7 -6.20 12.82 17.84
C LEU A 7 -6.54 11.42 18.33
N ILE A 8 -7.81 11.06 18.27
CA ILE A 8 -8.32 9.75 18.71
C ILE A 8 -8.70 8.94 17.49
N ILE A 9 -8.13 7.75 17.35
CA ILE A 9 -8.44 6.78 16.30
C ILE A 9 -9.13 5.58 16.92
N THR A 10 -10.41 5.39 16.59
CA THR A 10 -11.20 4.22 17.01
C THR A 10 -11.20 3.20 15.89
N ASP A 11 -10.13 2.40 15.88
CA ASP A 11 -9.76 1.48 14.80
C ASP A 11 -10.89 0.49 14.46
N GLY A 12 -11.20 0.35 13.17
CA GLY A 12 -12.20 -0.59 12.68
C GLY A 12 -13.66 -0.19 12.94
N ILE A 13 -13.96 1.05 13.36
CA ILE A 13 -15.33 1.54 13.53
C ILE A 13 -15.77 2.36 12.32
N GLY A 14 -16.47 1.69 11.38
CA GLY A 14 -16.96 2.30 10.15
C GLY A 14 -18.37 2.88 10.24
N TYR A 15 -18.78 3.54 9.14
CA TYR A 15 -20.11 4.06 8.96
C TYR A 15 -20.98 3.16 8.10
N ARG A 16 -22.17 2.80 8.60
CA ARG A 16 -23.23 2.15 7.84
C ARG A 16 -24.60 2.55 8.40
N LYS A 17 -25.53 2.90 7.52
CA LYS A 17 -26.91 3.26 7.91
C LYS A 17 -27.74 2.07 8.35
N ASP A 18 -27.46 0.91 7.75
CA ASP A 18 -28.19 -0.32 7.97
C ASP A 18 -27.83 -0.92 9.34
N SER A 19 -28.85 -1.42 10.01
CA SER A 19 -28.72 -2.06 11.33
C SER A 19 -28.33 -3.54 11.24
N ASP A 20 -28.50 -4.17 10.07
CA ASP A 20 -28.28 -5.62 9.94
C ASP A 20 -26.80 -5.97 10.16
N HIS A 21 -26.54 -6.76 11.22
CA HIS A 21 -25.20 -7.17 11.63
C HIS A 21 -24.18 -6.00 11.72
N ASN A 22 -24.64 -4.86 12.20
CA ASN A 22 -23.88 -3.67 12.45
C ASN A 22 -23.63 -3.52 13.96
N ALA A 23 -22.47 -3.94 14.46
CA ALA A 23 -22.15 -3.91 15.88
C ALA A 23 -22.14 -2.48 16.44
N PHE A 24 -21.68 -1.49 15.68
CA PHE A 24 -21.72 -0.09 16.08
C PHE A 24 -23.18 0.41 16.25
N PHE A 25 -24.09 0.01 15.37
CA PHE A 25 -25.51 0.39 15.50
C PHE A 25 -26.15 -0.18 16.77
N HIS A 26 -25.89 -1.45 17.09
CA HIS A 26 -26.51 -2.16 18.21
C HIS A 26 -25.85 -1.88 19.58
N ALA A 27 -24.64 -1.34 19.60
CA ALA A 27 -23.93 -1.01 20.83
C ALA A 27 -24.64 0.10 21.64
N LYS A 28 -24.61 -0.01 22.96
CA LYS A 28 -24.96 1.07 23.87
C LYS A 28 -23.81 2.07 23.94
N LYS A 29 -23.96 3.18 23.24
CA LYS A 29 -22.89 4.16 22.99
C LYS A 29 -23.30 5.60 23.34
N PRO A 30 -23.62 5.88 24.64
CA PRO A 30 -24.13 7.20 25.04
C PRO A 30 -23.17 8.34 24.72
N THR A 31 -21.85 8.09 24.70
CA THR A 31 -20.84 9.12 24.36
C THR A 31 -20.90 9.46 22.87
N TYR A 32 -20.91 8.47 21.98
CA TYR A 32 -21.11 8.71 20.55
C TYR A 32 -22.44 9.39 20.26
N ASP A 33 -23.53 8.95 20.93
CA ASP A 33 -24.86 9.55 20.77
C ASP A 33 -24.88 11.02 21.23
N LEU A 34 -24.10 11.36 22.26
CA LEU A 34 -23.92 12.75 22.70
C LEU A 34 -23.10 13.54 21.65
N MET A 35 -22.01 12.97 21.13
CA MET A 35 -21.18 13.63 20.11
C MET A 35 -21.98 13.90 18.85
N PHE A 36 -22.78 12.97 18.35
CA PHE A 36 -23.69 13.20 17.20
C PHE A 36 -24.66 14.38 17.39
N LYS A 37 -25.08 14.62 18.63
CA LYS A 37 -26.01 15.71 18.95
C LYS A 37 -25.34 17.05 19.17
N THR A 38 -24.08 17.05 19.58
CA THR A 38 -23.44 18.27 20.13
C THR A 38 -22.19 18.72 19.40
N LEU A 39 -21.55 17.86 18.63
CA LEU A 39 -20.32 18.17 17.90
C LEU A 39 -20.56 18.20 16.39
N PRO A 40 -19.85 19.05 15.65
CA PRO A 40 -19.77 18.93 14.21
C PRO A 40 -19.11 17.61 13.82
N TYR A 41 -19.71 16.91 12.86
CA TYR A 41 -19.15 15.68 12.32
C TYR A 41 -19.34 15.59 10.81
N SER A 42 -18.52 14.78 10.17
CA SER A 42 -18.62 14.43 8.76
C SER A 42 -18.28 12.95 8.53
N LEU A 43 -18.42 12.53 7.29
CA LEU A 43 -17.93 11.24 6.82
C LEU A 43 -16.67 11.45 6.01
N ILE A 44 -15.67 10.61 6.26
CA ILE A 44 -14.40 10.61 5.54
C ILE A 44 -14.12 9.24 4.95
N ASP A 45 -13.54 9.23 3.75
CA ASP A 45 -13.26 8.00 3.01
C ASP A 45 -11.96 7.37 3.47
N THR A 46 -11.95 6.02 3.52
CA THR A 46 -10.84 5.23 4.05
C THR A 46 -10.37 4.12 3.11
N HIS A 47 -10.82 4.12 1.85
CA HIS A 47 -10.60 3.02 0.91
C HIS A 47 -10.28 3.50 -0.51
N GLY A 48 -9.80 2.59 -1.35
CA GLY A 48 -9.52 2.87 -2.74
C GLY A 48 -8.56 4.05 -2.95
N LEU A 49 -8.79 4.84 -3.98
CA LEU A 49 -7.89 5.93 -4.38
C LEU A 49 -7.74 7.03 -3.32
N SER A 50 -8.72 7.21 -2.45
CA SER A 50 -8.67 8.23 -1.38
C SER A 50 -7.59 7.93 -0.31
N VAL A 51 -7.07 6.71 -0.28
CA VAL A 51 -5.96 6.29 0.59
C VAL A 51 -4.79 5.70 -0.19
N GLY A 52 -4.75 5.86 -1.51
CA GLY A 52 -3.65 5.40 -2.37
C GLY A 52 -3.70 3.93 -2.76
N LEU A 53 -4.83 3.27 -2.56
CA LEU A 53 -5.10 1.88 -2.95
C LEU A 53 -5.84 1.81 -4.29
N PRO A 54 -5.84 0.67 -4.99
CA PRO A 54 -6.68 0.45 -6.16
C PRO A 54 -8.17 0.73 -5.88
N LYS A 55 -8.89 1.18 -6.92
CA LYS A 55 -10.32 1.49 -6.81
C LYS A 55 -11.10 0.28 -6.25
N GLY A 56 -11.91 0.52 -5.21
CA GLY A 56 -12.74 -0.51 -4.57
C GLY A 56 -12.00 -1.41 -3.58
N GLN A 57 -10.69 -1.29 -3.44
CA GLN A 57 -9.94 -2.03 -2.43
C GLN A 57 -10.20 -1.43 -1.04
N MET A 58 -10.54 -2.28 -0.07
CA MET A 58 -10.72 -1.88 1.33
C MET A 58 -9.44 -1.29 1.93
N GLY A 59 -9.58 -0.31 2.82
CA GLY A 59 -8.47 0.22 3.61
C GLY A 59 -7.89 -0.80 4.59
N ASN A 60 -6.77 -0.41 5.19
CA ASN A 60 -6.15 -1.16 6.28
C ASN A 60 -5.42 -0.20 7.21
N SER A 61 -5.08 -0.68 8.42
CA SER A 61 -4.50 0.19 9.44
C SER A 61 -3.14 0.78 9.03
N GLU A 62 -2.30 0.06 8.29
CA GLU A 62 -1.00 0.57 7.84
C GLU A 62 -1.17 1.78 6.92
N VAL A 63 -1.97 1.61 5.86
CA VAL A 63 -2.24 2.66 4.86
C VAL A 63 -3.02 3.81 5.49
N GLY A 64 -4.02 3.51 6.34
CA GLY A 64 -4.83 4.52 7.01
C GLY A 64 -4.00 5.43 7.92
N HIS A 65 -3.21 4.86 8.82
CA HIS A 65 -2.34 5.63 9.71
C HIS A 65 -1.24 6.38 8.96
N MET A 66 -0.70 5.78 7.88
CA MET A 66 0.27 6.47 7.02
C MET A 66 -0.35 7.71 6.36
N CYS A 67 -1.57 7.63 5.83
CA CYS A 67 -2.28 8.78 5.25
C CYS A 67 -2.60 9.84 6.31
N ILE A 68 -3.07 9.41 7.51
CA ILE A 68 -3.33 10.31 8.65
C ILE A 68 -2.04 11.06 9.02
N GLY A 69 -0.93 10.36 9.16
CA GLY A 69 0.35 10.95 9.55
C GLY A 69 0.95 11.87 8.49
N ALA A 70 0.90 11.46 7.23
CA ALA A 70 1.46 12.21 6.11
C ALA A 70 0.64 13.46 5.72
N GLY A 71 -0.65 13.50 6.07
CA GLY A 71 -1.56 14.56 5.65
C GLY A 71 -1.78 14.66 4.14
N ARG A 72 -1.50 13.59 3.41
CA ARG A 72 -1.71 13.46 1.96
C ARG A 72 -1.87 12.01 1.56
N VAL A 73 -2.42 11.79 0.37
CA VAL A 73 -2.54 10.44 -0.18
C VAL A 73 -1.16 9.91 -0.58
N LEU A 74 -0.80 8.74 -0.06
CA LEU A 74 0.42 8.02 -0.41
C LEU A 74 0.05 6.83 -1.28
N TYR A 75 0.19 7.00 -2.59
CA TYR A 75 -0.16 5.95 -3.54
C TYR A 75 0.78 4.75 -3.45
N GLN A 76 0.22 3.54 -3.37
CA GLN A 76 0.98 2.30 -3.57
C GLN A 76 1.56 2.24 -4.98
N ASP A 77 2.64 1.50 -5.17
CA ASP A 77 3.38 1.43 -6.44
C ASP A 77 2.47 1.14 -7.65
N LEU A 78 1.53 0.20 -7.54
CA LEU A 78 0.57 -0.10 -8.60
C LEU A 78 -0.23 1.14 -9.02
N VAL A 79 -0.78 1.86 -8.06
CA VAL A 79 -1.63 3.04 -8.31
C VAL A 79 -0.79 4.21 -8.78
N LYS A 80 0.36 4.47 -8.12
CA LYS A 80 1.30 5.53 -8.48
C LYS A 80 1.74 5.42 -9.94
N ILE A 81 2.15 4.22 -10.34
CA ILE A 81 2.60 3.95 -11.71
C ILE A 81 1.43 4.09 -12.69
N SER A 82 0.26 3.50 -12.39
CA SER A 82 -0.92 3.59 -13.26
C SER A 82 -1.34 5.04 -13.49
N LEU A 83 -1.39 5.87 -12.46
CA LEU A 83 -1.73 7.30 -12.57
C LEU A 83 -0.69 8.06 -13.40
N SER A 84 0.60 7.82 -13.18
CA SER A 84 1.67 8.44 -13.94
C SER A 84 1.59 8.08 -15.44
N LEU A 85 1.29 6.82 -15.76
CA LEU A 85 1.10 6.40 -17.15
C LEU A 85 -0.17 7.01 -17.79
N GLN A 86 -1.27 7.11 -17.05
CA GLN A 86 -2.50 7.77 -17.51
C GLN A 86 -2.30 9.27 -17.76
N ASN A 87 -1.47 9.93 -16.94
CA ASN A 87 -1.12 11.33 -17.10
C ASN A 87 -0.03 11.60 -18.15
N ASP A 88 0.45 10.56 -18.84
CA ASP A 88 1.50 10.68 -19.86
C ASP A 88 2.86 11.16 -19.30
N ASP A 89 3.12 10.94 -17.98
CA ASP A 89 4.33 11.44 -17.32
C ASP A 89 5.59 10.68 -17.74
N LEU A 90 5.44 9.47 -18.31
CA LEU A 90 6.56 8.62 -18.72
C LEU A 90 7.46 9.32 -19.75
N LYS A 91 6.88 10.11 -20.65
CA LYS A 91 7.61 10.90 -21.65
C LYS A 91 8.57 11.95 -21.05
N ASN A 92 8.38 12.31 -19.76
CA ASN A 92 9.21 13.25 -19.03
C ASN A 92 10.05 12.54 -17.94
N ASN A 93 9.93 11.22 -17.80
CA ASN A 93 10.65 10.47 -16.78
C ASN A 93 12.13 10.36 -17.12
N PRO A 94 13.04 11.00 -16.35
CA PRO A 94 14.46 11.08 -16.73
C PRO A 94 15.15 9.71 -16.70
N ALA A 95 14.77 8.80 -15.79
CA ALA A 95 15.37 7.47 -15.73
C ALA A 95 14.96 6.61 -16.94
N PHE A 96 13.70 6.70 -17.35
CA PHE A 96 13.20 6.04 -18.55
C PHE A 96 13.92 6.59 -19.81
N LEU A 97 13.87 7.91 -20.03
CA LEU A 97 14.46 8.56 -21.19
C LEU A 97 15.97 8.29 -21.29
N ASN A 98 16.71 8.47 -20.19
CA ASN A 98 18.16 8.20 -20.17
C ASN A 98 18.49 6.74 -20.49
N THR A 99 17.61 5.80 -20.14
CA THR A 99 17.84 4.38 -20.43
C THR A 99 17.57 4.07 -21.89
N ILE A 100 16.41 4.47 -22.44
CA ILE A 100 16.07 4.14 -23.83
C ILE A 100 16.91 4.91 -24.86
N GLN A 101 17.44 6.08 -24.52
CA GLN A 101 18.30 6.87 -25.43
C GLN A 101 19.66 6.21 -25.68
N LYS A 102 20.13 5.32 -24.80
CA LYS A 102 21.45 4.68 -24.92
C LYS A 102 21.54 3.62 -26.03
N SER A 103 20.39 3.11 -26.50
CA SER A 103 20.33 2.06 -27.52
C SER A 103 19.16 2.25 -28.47
N PRO A 104 19.27 1.85 -29.74
CA PRO A 104 18.12 1.71 -30.64
C PRO A 104 17.23 0.51 -30.28
N VAL A 105 17.71 -0.43 -29.44
CA VAL A 105 17.01 -1.65 -29.03
C VAL A 105 16.73 -1.61 -27.55
N VAL A 106 15.50 -1.88 -27.17
CA VAL A 106 15.03 -1.92 -25.78
C VAL A 106 14.40 -3.28 -25.49
N HIS A 107 14.84 -3.90 -24.43
CA HIS A 107 14.26 -5.12 -23.88
C HIS A 107 13.36 -4.75 -22.71
N LEU A 108 12.10 -5.20 -22.75
CA LEU A 108 11.15 -5.04 -21.67
C LEU A 108 10.79 -6.41 -21.10
N MET A 109 10.97 -6.62 -19.80
CA MET A 109 10.66 -7.88 -19.13
C MET A 109 9.73 -7.67 -17.94
N GLY A 110 8.73 -8.52 -17.78
CA GLY A 110 7.83 -8.46 -16.62
C GLY A 110 6.74 -9.51 -16.63
N LEU A 111 6.02 -9.59 -15.51
CA LEU A 111 4.90 -10.50 -15.33
C LEU A 111 3.70 -10.01 -16.15
N MET A 112 3.21 -10.87 -17.04
CA MET A 112 2.16 -10.58 -18.01
C MET A 112 0.79 -11.01 -17.43
N SER A 113 0.25 -10.21 -16.51
CA SER A 113 -1.11 -10.40 -15.97
C SER A 113 -1.69 -9.09 -15.45
N ASP A 114 -2.95 -9.07 -15.10
CA ASP A 114 -3.66 -8.00 -14.41
C ASP A 114 -3.78 -8.22 -12.89
N GLY A 115 -3.09 -9.22 -12.34
CA GLY A 115 -3.13 -9.56 -10.93
C GLY A 115 -2.68 -8.45 -9.99
N GLY A 116 -1.84 -7.50 -10.46
CA GLY A 116 -1.47 -6.29 -9.75
C GLY A 116 -0.62 -6.49 -8.49
N VAL A 117 -0.06 -7.67 -8.28
CA VAL A 117 0.77 -8.01 -7.11
C VAL A 117 2.25 -7.69 -7.36
N HIS A 118 2.78 -8.06 -8.51
CA HIS A 118 4.18 -7.85 -8.88
C HIS A 118 4.35 -6.90 -10.05
N SER A 119 3.39 -6.90 -10.97
CA SER A 119 3.35 -6.13 -12.20
C SER A 119 1.89 -5.91 -12.62
N HIS A 120 1.68 -5.15 -13.68
CA HIS A 120 0.38 -5.04 -14.34
C HIS A 120 0.58 -4.96 -15.85
N ILE A 121 -0.24 -5.70 -16.62
CA ILE A 121 -0.09 -5.79 -18.08
C ILE A 121 -0.22 -4.42 -18.76
N GLU A 122 -1.08 -3.52 -18.26
CA GLU A 122 -1.21 -2.16 -18.80
C GLU A 122 0.09 -1.35 -18.67
N HIS A 123 0.87 -1.56 -17.60
CA HIS A 123 2.19 -0.93 -17.46
C HIS A 123 3.14 -1.44 -18.53
N PHE A 124 3.10 -2.73 -18.81
CA PHE A 124 3.92 -3.35 -19.86
C PHE A 124 3.59 -2.76 -21.23
N ILE A 125 2.30 -2.69 -21.59
CA ILE A 125 1.81 -2.13 -22.84
C ILE A 125 2.22 -0.65 -22.97
N ALA A 126 2.01 0.15 -21.92
CA ALA A 126 2.32 1.57 -21.93
C ALA A 126 3.83 1.83 -22.17
N LEU A 127 4.73 1.09 -21.48
CA LEU A 127 6.17 1.23 -21.70
C LEU A 127 6.59 0.80 -23.12
N ALA A 128 6.00 -0.29 -23.64
CA ALA A 128 6.30 -0.76 -24.99
C ALA A 128 5.92 0.27 -26.06
N LEU A 129 4.71 0.84 -25.95
CA LEU A 129 4.23 1.87 -26.89
C LEU A 129 5.04 3.17 -26.79
N GLU A 130 5.48 3.55 -25.58
CA GLU A 130 6.30 4.76 -25.42
C GLU A 130 7.73 4.58 -25.98
N CYS A 131 8.29 3.38 -25.85
CA CYS A 131 9.54 3.04 -26.53
C CYS A 131 9.39 3.11 -28.05
N GLU A 132 8.30 2.59 -28.61
CA GLU A 132 8.01 2.65 -30.05
C GLU A 132 7.83 4.10 -30.53
N LYS A 133 7.07 4.93 -29.85
CA LYS A 133 6.96 6.38 -30.14
C LYS A 133 8.32 7.07 -30.15
N SER A 134 9.25 6.57 -29.34
CA SER A 134 10.65 7.02 -29.31
C SER A 134 11.53 6.35 -30.38
N HIS A 135 10.95 5.74 -31.42
CA HIS A 135 11.62 5.05 -32.53
C HIS A 135 12.58 3.94 -32.09
N LYS A 136 12.21 3.17 -31.06
CA LYS A 136 12.99 2.03 -30.57
C LYS A 136 12.45 0.72 -31.12
N LYS A 137 13.37 -0.22 -31.41
CA LYS A 137 13.00 -1.63 -31.57
C LYS A 137 12.82 -2.24 -30.19
N VAL A 138 11.69 -2.90 -29.94
CA VAL A 138 11.31 -3.41 -28.60
C VAL A 138 11.20 -4.92 -28.64
N PHE A 139 11.94 -5.59 -27.77
CA PHE A 139 11.80 -7.01 -27.50
C PHE A 139 11.07 -7.23 -26.19
N LEU A 140 9.94 -7.95 -26.23
CA LEU A 140 9.11 -8.27 -25.08
C LEU A 140 9.53 -9.63 -24.53
N HIS A 141 9.88 -9.68 -23.25
CA HIS A 141 10.18 -10.88 -22.48
C HIS A 141 9.04 -11.13 -21.49
N LEU A 142 8.09 -11.98 -21.87
CA LEU A 142 6.85 -12.17 -21.16
C LEU A 142 7.00 -13.24 -20.07
N ILE A 143 6.68 -12.90 -18.85
CA ILE A 143 6.61 -13.85 -17.75
C ILE A 143 5.13 -14.20 -17.54
N THR A 144 4.79 -15.50 -17.61
CA THR A 144 3.44 -15.99 -17.36
C THR A 144 3.20 -16.20 -15.87
N ASP A 145 1.98 -15.93 -15.38
CA ASP A 145 1.63 -15.84 -13.96
C ASP A 145 1.05 -17.16 -13.41
N GLY A 146 -0.25 -17.35 -13.50
CA GLY A 146 -0.95 -18.56 -13.03
C GLY A 146 -1.01 -18.74 -11.51
N ARG A 147 -0.61 -17.71 -10.72
CA ARG A 147 -0.62 -17.71 -9.26
C ARG A 147 -1.43 -16.56 -8.68
N ASP A 148 -1.22 -15.35 -9.20
CA ASP A 148 -1.98 -14.17 -8.78
C ASP A 148 -3.24 -14.01 -9.65
N VAL A 149 -3.34 -14.80 -10.72
CA VAL A 149 -4.49 -14.96 -11.62
C VAL A 149 -4.75 -16.44 -11.88
N ALA A 150 -5.79 -16.77 -12.67
CA ALA A 150 -6.17 -18.16 -12.96
C ALA A 150 -4.98 -18.95 -13.56
N PRO A 151 -4.82 -20.24 -13.20
CA PRO A 151 -3.64 -21.06 -13.57
C PRO A 151 -3.43 -21.29 -15.07
N LYS A 152 -4.45 -21.08 -15.91
CA LYS A 152 -4.40 -21.20 -17.38
C LYS A 152 -5.06 -19.98 -18.02
N SER A 153 -4.47 -18.80 -17.85
CA SER A 153 -4.96 -17.50 -18.35
C SER A 153 -4.00 -16.81 -19.32
N ALA A 154 -2.77 -17.34 -19.47
CA ALA A 154 -1.72 -16.68 -20.24
C ALA A 154 -2.08 -16.39 -21.69
N LEU A 155 -2.89 -17.23 -22.36
CA LEU A 155 -3.35 -16.97 -23.73
C LEU A 155 -4.22 -15.71 -23.84
N THR A 156 -5.01 -15.40 -22.81
CA THR A 156 -5.82 -14.17 -22.76
C THR A 156 -4.94 -12.93 -22.70
N TYR A 157 -3.94 -12.94 -21.85
CA TYR A 157 -2.98 -11.85 -21.72
C TYR A 157 -2.04 -11.74 -22.93
N LEU A 158 -1.61 -12.90 -23.47
CA LEU A 158 -0.80 -12.93 -24.68
C LEU A 158 -1.50 -12.24 -25.85
N LYS A 159 -2.81 -12.46 -26.02
CA LYS A 159 -3.61 -11.79 -27.05
C LYS A 159 -3.55 -10.26 -26.93
N GLN A 160 -3.61 -9.73 -25.69
CA GLN A 160 -3.47 -8.29 -25.46
C GLN A 160 -2.08 -7.80 -25.88
N MET A 161 -1.01 -8.53 -25.54
CA MET A 161 0.35 -8.18 -25.95
C MET A 161 0.55 -8.30 -27.46
N GLN A 162 -0.06 -9.28 -28.11
CA GLN A 162 -0.01 -9.42 -29.56
C GLN A 162 -0.68 -8.27 -30.30
N ASN A 163 -1.71 -7.63 -29.72
CA ASN A 163 -2.38 -6.48 -30.32
C ASN A 163 -1.46 -5.25 -30.50
N ILE A 164 -0.38 -5.14 -29.73
CA ILE A 164 0.61 -4.07 -29.87
C ILE A 164 1.84 -4.50 -30.67
N CYS A 165 1.96 -5.78 -31.05
CA CYS A 165 3.10 -6.30 -31.81
C CYS A 165 3.02 -5.84 -33.27
N ASN A 166 4.18 -5.43 -33.80
CA ASN A 166 4.38 -5.03 -35.18
C ASN A 166 5.86 -5.24 -35.57
N GLU A 167 6.36 -4.58 -36.61
CA GLU A 167 7.75 -4.67 -37.02
C GLU A 167 8.74 -4.19 -35.96
N ASN A 168 8.36 -3.21 -35.11
CA ASN A 168 9.19 -2.62 -34.06
C ASN A 168 8.99 -3.29 -32.70
N ILE A 169 7.81 -3.83 -32.39
CA ILE A 169 7.51 -4.47 -31.12
C ILE A 169 7.32 -5.98 -31.35
N GLN A 170 8.19 -6.80 -30.78
CA GLN A 170 8.23 -8.23 -31.01
C GLN A 170 8.31 -9.04 -29.71
N ILE A 171 7.55 -10.13 -29.61
CA ILE A 171 7.67 -11.08 -28.49
C ILE A 171 8.94 -11.90 -28.72
N ALA A 172 9.90 -11.76 -27.80
CA ALA A 172 11.20 -12.42 -27.87
C ALA A 172 11.24 -13.73 -27.06
N THR A 173 10.70 -13.71 -25.82
CA THR A 173 10.73 -14.89 -24.94
C THR A 173 9.43 -15.02 -24.15
N ILE A 174 9.12 -16.26 -23.75
CA ILE A 174 8.12 -16.58 -22.74
C ILE A 174 8.75 -17.48 -21.68
N SER A 175 8.41 -17.23 -20.40
CA SER A 175 8.88 -18.02 -19.27
C SER A 175 7.85 -17.99 -18.15
N GLY A 176 7.55 -19.12 -17.52
CA GLY A 176 6.77 -19.15 -16.30
C GLY A 176 7.46 -18.44 -15.14
N ARG A 177 6.69 -17.83 -14.24
CA ARG A 177 7.23 -17.11 -13.09
C ARG A 177 8.05 -17.99 -12.14
N PHE A 178 7.81 -19.30 -12.13
CA PHE A 178 8.58 -20.29 -11.38
C PHE A 178 10.08 -20.23 -11.72
N TYR A 179 10.41 -19.92 -12.97
CA TYR A 179 11.79 -19.82 -13.45
C TYR A 179 12.33 -18.38 -13.36
N ALA A 180 11.61 -17.42 -13.94
CA ALA A 180 12.12 -16.07 -14.09
C ALA A 180 11.99 -15.21 -12.82
N MET A 181 11.22 -15.66 -11.83
CA MET A 181 10.89 -14.91 -10.62
C MET A 181 11.14 -15.72 -9.34
N ASP A 182 12.22 -16.50 -9.30
CA ASP A 182 12.66 -17.13 -8.05
C ASP A 182 13.13 -16.09 -7.03
N ARG A 183 13.03 -16.42 -5.73
CA ARG A 183 13.50 -15.57 -4.62
C ARG A 183 14.21 -16.37 -3.53
N ASP A 184 14.33 -17.69 -3.74
CA ASP A 184 14.83 -18.63 -2.74
C ASP A 184 16.25 -19.13 -3.09
N LYS A 185 16.95 -18.37 -3.98
CA LYS A 185 18.32 -18.66 -4.49
C LYS A 185 18.42 -19.99 -5.23
N ARG A 186 17.33 -20.41 -5.89
CA ARG A 186 17.32 -21.57 -6.76
C ARG A 186 17.80 -21.16 -8.16
N PHE A 187 19.05 -20.84 -8.26
CA PHE A 187 19.66 -20.28 -9.45
C PHE A 187 19.58 -21.17 -10.69
N GLU A 188 19.41 -22.48 -10.52
CA GLU A 188 19.11 -23.40 -11.64
C GLU A 188 17.84 -23.06 -12.40
N ARG A 189 16.85 -22.41 -11.73
CA ARG A 189 15.62 -21.93 -12.38
C ARG A 189 15.90 -20.63 -13.14
N ILE A 190 16.58 -19.70 -12.50
CA ILE A 190 16.96 -18.42 -13.09
C ILE A 190 17.86 -18.63 -14.32
N GLU A 191 18.75 -19.63 -14.30
CA GLU A 191 19.62 -19.97 -15.41
C GLU A 191 18.83 -20.35 -16.68
N LEU A 192 17.74 -21.12 -16.53
CA LEU A 192 16.89 -21.48 -17.67
C LEU A 192 16.22 -20.26 -18.30
N ALA A 193 15.70 -19.33 -17.47
CA ALA A 193 15.14 -18.06 -17.96
C ALA A 193 16.23 -17.18 -18.61
N TYR A 194 17.39 -17.07 -17.98
CA TYR A 194 18.54 -16.36 -18.53
C TYR A 194 18.98 -16.88 -19.89
N HIS A 195 19.01 -18.21 -20.08
CA HIS A 195 19.34 -18.82 -21.38
C HIS A 195 18.39 -18.36 -22.48
N SER A 196 17.08 -18.27 -22.19
CA SER A 196 16.11 -17.77 -23.18
C SER A 196 16.38 -16.31 -23.54
N LEU A 197 16.74 -15.46 -22.54
CA LEU A 197 17.11 -14.06 -22.78
C LEU A 197 18.38 -13.92 -23.63
N MET A 198 19.29 -14.90 -23.52
CA MET A 198 20.50 -14.96 -24.34
C MET A 198 20.28 -15.64 -25.72
N GLY A 199 19.03 -16.01 -26.05
CA GLY A 199 18.71 -16.63 -27.33
C GLY A 199 19.17 -18.09 -27.46
N LEU A 200 19.19 -18.86 -26.37
CA LEU A 200 19.71 -20.24 -26.39
C LEU A 200 18.60 -21.31 -26.47
N ASN A 201 17.42 -21.05 -25.93
CA ASN A 201 16.32 -22.02 -25.85
C ASN A 201 15.28 -21.77 -26.94
N HIS A 202 15.67 -21.95 -28.21
CA HIS A 202 14.77 -21.70 -29.34
C HIS A 202 13.64 -22.71 -29.47
N THR A 203 12.45 -22.21 -29.77
CA THR A 203 11.32 -23.02 -30.22
C THR A 203 10.89 -22.61 -31.64
N PRO A 204 10.50 -23.57 -32.51
CA PRO A 204 9.97 -23.26 -33.82
C PRO A 204 8.51 -22.78 -33.78
N LEU A 205 7.81 -22.97 -32.64
CA LEU A 205 6.40 -22.61 -32.45
C LEU A 205 6.23 -21.11 -32.32
N SER A 206 5.07 -20.62 -32.70
CA SER A 206 4.64 -19.27 -32.35
C SER A 206 4.37 -19.15 -30.83
N PRO A 207 4.35 -17.95 -30.24
CA PRO A 207 4.04 -17.74 -28.82
C PRO A 207 2.74 -18.43 -28.37
N SER A 208 1.67 -18.34 -29.14
CA SER A 208 0.37 -18.97 -28.83
C SER A 208 0.43 -20.49 -28.90
N GLU A 209 1.02 -21.04 -29.95
CA GLU A 209 1.22 -22.48 -30.10
C GLU A 209 2.09 -23.04 -28.99
N TYR A 210 3.11 -22.28 -28.57
CA TYR A 210 3.99 -22.68 -27.48
C TYR A 210 3.25 -22.81 -26.17
N ILE A 211 2.49 -21.80 -25.75
CA ILE A 211 1.68 -21.86 -24.52
C ILE A 211 0.67 -23.01 -24.60
N GLN A 212 -0.02 -23.18 -25.75
CA GLN A 212 -0.97 -24.27 -25.93
C GLN A 212 -0.29 -25.65 -25.78
N SER A 213 0.89 -25.81 -26.36
CA SER A 213 1.67 -27.06 -26.24
C SER A 213 2.07 -27.40 -24.80
N GLN A 214 2.22 -26.39 -23.93
CA GLN A 214 2.46 -26.59 -22.49
C GLN A 214 1.15 -27.02 -21.79
N TYR A 215 0.02 -26.39 -22.12
CA TYR A 215 -1.30 -26.77 -21.59
C TYR A 215 -1.70 -28.19 -21.96
N ASP A 216 -1.37 -28.63 -23.15
CA ASP A 216 -1.63 -30.01 -23.63
C ASP A 216 -0.82 -31.05 -22.82
N LYS A 217 0.31 -30.62 -22.21
CA LYS A 217 1.12 -31.42 -21.27
C LYS A 217 0.70 -31.23 -19.81
N ASN A 218 -0.47 -30.59 -19.54
CA ASN A 218 -0.93 -30.21 -18.20
C ASN A 218 0.00 -29.28 -17.40
N ILE A 219 0.86 -28.53 -18.09
CA ILE A 219 1.71 -27.51 -17.48
C ILE A 219 0.89 -26.21 -17.43
N THR A 220 0.76 -25.60 -16.23
CA THR A 220 0.06 -24.32 -16.03
C THR A 220 1.00 -23.15 -16.24
N ASP A 221 0.46 -21.94 -16.29
CA ASP A 221 1.18 -20.69 -16.56
C ASP A 221 2.42 -20.51 -15.69
N GLU A 222 2.32 -20.82 -14.39
CA GLU A 222 3.42 -20.69 -13.44
C GLU A 222 4.67 -21.47 -13.86
N PHE A 223 4.49 -22.61 -14.50
CA PHE A 223 5.53 -23.61 -14.81
C PHE A 223 5.88 -23.71 -16.30
N ILE A 224 5.43 -22.77 -17.14
CA ILE A 224 5.80 -22.77 -18.56
C ILE A 224 7.32 -22.67 -18.69
N MET A 225 7.92 -23.62 -19.40
CA MET A 225 9.36 -23.67 -19.60
C MET A 225 9.84 -22.42 -20.36
N PRO A 226 11.01 -21.86 -19.97
CA PRO A 226 11.58 -20.72 -20.68
C PRO A 226 11.91 -21.07 -22.14
N ALA A 227 11.47 -20.23 -23.09
CA ALA A 227 11.76 -20.37 -24.50
C ALA A 227 11.92 -19.02 -25.19
N CYS A 228 12.75 -18.97 -26.25
CA CYS A 228 12.85 -17.84 -27.15
C CYS A 228 12.32 -18.22 -28.56
N PHE A 229 11.86 -17.22 -29.29
CA PHE A 229 11.17 -17.39 -30.56
C PHE A 229 12.08 -17.07 -31.75
N LYS A 230 11.72 -17.62 -32.94
CA LYS A 230 12.54 -17.76 -34.14
C LYS A 230 13.37 -16.54 -34.60
N ASN A 231 12.89 -15.35 -34.36
CA ASN A 231 13.54 -14.12 -34.84
C ASN A 231 14.39 -13.40 -33.77
N TYR A 232 14.54 -14.00 -32.60
CA TYR A 232 15.30 -13.42 -31.51
C TYR A 232 16.68 -14.07 -31.37
N CYS A 233 17.73 -13.25 -31.48
CA CYS A 233 19.11 -13.72 -31.43
C CYS A 233 19.82 -13.50 -30.10
N GLY A 234 19.05 -13.21 -29.04
CA GLY A 234 19.58 -12.88 -27.71
C GLY A 234 19.99 -11.43 -27.54
N MET A 235 20.13 -10.99 -26.30
CA MET A 235 20.59 -9.66 -25.93
C MET A 235 22.02 -9.41 -26.38
N GLN A 236 22.32 -8.19 -26.80
CA GLN A 236 23.64 -7.77 -27.24
C GLN A 236 24.23 -6.70 -26.31
N ASP A 237 25.56 -6.51 -26.38
CA ASP A 237 26.24 -5.46 -25.63
C ASP A 237 25.72 -4.08 -26.00
N GLY A 238 25.50 -3.25 -25.01
CA GLY A 238 25.03 -1.88 -25.17
C GLY A 238 23.52 -1.73 -25.36
N GLU A 239 22.75 -2.82 -25.40
CA GLU A 239 21.31 -2.72 -25.50
C GLU A 239 20.67 -2.30 -24.16
N SER A 240 19.48 -1.67 -24.22
CA SER A 240 18.76 -1.21 -23.05
C SER A 240 17.81 -2.27 -22.53
N PHE A 241 17.70 -2.38 -21.21
CA PHE A 241 16.81 -3.34 -20.53
C PHE A 241 16.04 -2.67 -19.41
N ILE A 242 14.74 -2.88 -19.37
CA ILE A 242 13.86 -2.41 -18.28
C ILE A 242 13.07 -3.58 -17.72
N PHE A 243 13.20 -3.81 -16.42
CA PHE A 243 12.35 -4.78 -15.71
C PHE A 243 11.12 -4.06 -15.15
N ILE A 244 9.92 -4.52 -15.53
CA ILE A 244 8.65 -3.79 -15.33
C ILE A 244 8.00 -4.08 -13.98
N ASN A 245 8.37 -5.17 -13.32
CA ASN A 245 7.80 -5.49 -12.02
C ASN A 245 8.08 -4.38 -11.02
N PHE A 246 7.06 -3.95 -10.27
CA PHE A 246 7.22 -2.95 -9.22
C PHE A 246 7.47 -3.55 -7.83
N ARG A 247 7.18 -4.84 -7.61
CA ARG A 247 7.53 -5.55 -6.39
C ARG A 247 8.90 -6.22 -6.53
N ASN A 248 9.78 -5.96 -5.56
CA ASN A 248 11.21 -6.24 -5.66
C ASN A 248 11.64 -7.68 -5.33
N ASP A 249 10.89 -8.39 -4.47
CA ASP A 249 11.32 -9.67 -3.86
C ASP A 249 11.68 -10.75 -4.89
N ARG A 250 11.00 -10.80 -6.04
CA ARG A 250 11.19 -11.78 -7.11
C ARG A 250 11.88 -11.20 -8.37
N ALA A 251 12.36 -9.95 -8.31
CA ALA A 251 13.07 -9.32 -9.43
C ALA A 251 14.58 -9.36 -9.28
N ARG A 252 15.08 -9.51 -8.05
CA ARG A 252 16.50 -9.37 -7.72
C ARG A 252 17.39 -10.36 -8.43
N GLU A 253 17.02 -11.64 -8.43
CA GLU A 253 17.91 -12.71 -8.91
C GLU A 253 18.17 -12.61 -10.42
N ILE A 254 17.10 -12.44 -11.22
CA ILE A 254 17.26 -12.32 -12.69
C ILE A 254 17.97 -11.03 -13.07
N VAL A 255 17.69 -9.91 -12.38
CA VAL A 255 18.36 -8.62 -12.62
C VAL A 255 19.83 -8.69 -12.21
N SER A 256 20.16 -9.39 -11.11
CA SER A 256 21.55 -9.67 -10.71
C SER A 256 22.27 -10.50 -11.79
N ALA A 257 21.62 -11.54 -12.30
CA ALA A 257 22.19 -12.39 -13.33
C ALA A 257 22.46 -11.62 -14.64
N LEU A 258 21.62 -10.65 -14.99
CA LEU A 258 21.77 -9.82 -16.18
C LEU A 258 22.81 -8.71 -16.01
N GLY A 259 22.88 -8.08 -14.86
CA GLY A 259 23.55 -6.79 -14.73
C GLY A 259 24.79 -6.76 -13.83
N GLN A 260 24.91 -7.66 -12.86
CA GLN A 260 26.09 -7.67 -11.98
C GLN A 260 27.27 -8.36 -12.65
N LYS A 261 28.42 -7.68 -12.71
CA LYS A 261 29.65 -8.25 -13.27
C LYS A 261 30.09 -9.48 -12.47
N GLU A 262 30.10 -9.35 -11.16
CA GLU A 262 30.37 -10.45 -10.22
C GLU A 262 29.05 -11.10 -9.82
N PHE A 263 28.78 -12.26 -10.39
CA PHE A 263 27.58 -13.05 -10.14
C PHE A 263 28.00 -14.52 -9.98
N SER A 264 27.58 -15.13 -8.89
CA SER A 264 27.99 -16.48 -8.49
C SER A 264 26.88 -17.55 -8.56
N GLY A 265 25.67 -17.17 -8.98
CA GLY A 265 24.52 -18.08 -8.99
C GLY A 265 24.67 -19.23 -9.99
N PHE A 266 25.19 -18.96 -11.17
CA PHE A 266 25.53 -19.96 -12.21
C PHE A 266 26.60 -19.42 -13.14
N LYS A 267 27.21 -20.32 -13.96
CA LYS A 267 28.22 -19.94 -14.94
C LYS A 267 27.56 -19.37 -16.21
N ARG A 268 27.62 -18.05 -16.37
CA ARG A 268 27.12 -17.38 -17.58
C ARG A 268 28.00 -17.72 -18.78
N GLN A 269 27.41 -18.12 -19.92
CA GLN A 269 28.14 -18.36 -21.17
C GLN A 269 28.72 -17.07 -21.75
N ALA A 270 27.98 -15.95 -21.64
CA ALA A 270 28.42 -14.62 -21.99
C ALA A 270 27.79 -13.59 -21.06
N PHE A 271 28.57 -12.64 -20.55
CA PHE A 271 28.04 -11.48 -19.84
C PHE A 271 27.86 -10.34 -20.84
N LYS A 272 26.65 -9.83 -20.95
CA LYS A 272 26.32 -8.68 -21.80
C LYS A 272 26.26 -7.42 -20.97
N LYS A 273 26.95 -6.39 -21.40
CA LYS A 273 26.95 -5.09 -20.75
C LYS A 273 25.70 -4.30 -21.17
N LEU A 274 24.59 -4.47 -20.46
CA LEU A 274 23.31 -3.83 -20.73
C LEU A 274 23.19 -2.48 -20.02
N HIS A 275 22.36 -1.58 -20.58
CA HIS A 275 21.88 -0.38 -19.91
C HIS A 275 20.59 -0.72 -19.18
N ILE A 276 20.71 -1.15 -17.92
CA ILE A 276 19.59 -1.62 -17.13
C ILE A 276 18.91 -0.46 -16.41
N ALA A 277 17.57 -0.48 -16.36
CA ALA A 277 16.76 0.29 -15.42
C ALA A 277 15.73 -0.63 -14.75
N THR A 278 15.26 -0.24 -13.58
CA THR A 278 14.26 -0.97 -12.79
C THR A 278 13.03 -0.10 -12.54
N MET A 279 11.87 -0.72 -12.45
CA MET A 279 10.63 0.00 -12.19
C MET A 279 10.64 0.70 -10.84
N THR A 280 11.06 -0.02 -9.79
CA THR A 280 11.18 0.44 -8.40
C THR A 280 12.56 0.03 -7.84
N PRO A 281 12.96 0.46 -6.63
CA PRO A 281 14.19 -0.01 -6.00
C PRO A 281 14.11 -1.50 -5.67
N TYR A 282 14.97 -2.33 -6.29
CA TYR A 282 14.99 -3.78 -6.03
C TYR A 282 16.01 -4.16 -4.96
N ASP A 283 17.16 -3.52 -4.98
CA ASP A 283 18.24 -3.74 -4.03
C ASP A 283 19.06 -2.47 -3.87
N ASN A 284 19.50 -2.15 -2.66
CA ASN A 284 20.29 -0.96 -2.38
C ASN A 284 21.70 -0.99 -2.99
N THR A 285 22.16 -2.18 -3.40
CA THR A 285 23.47 -2.37 -4.05
C THR A 285 23.40 -2.21 -5.58
N PHE A 286 22.20 -2.12 -6.16
CA PHE A 286 22.04 -1.99 -7.60
C PHE A 286 22.31 -0.55 -8.05
N PRO A 287 23.23 -0.33 -9.01
CA PRO A 287 23.57 0.99 -9.51
C PRO A 287 22.65 1.45 -10.65
N TYR A 288 21.47 0.83 -10.81
CA TYR A 288 20.61 1.06 -11.96
C TYR A 288 19.67 2.25 -11.73
N PRO A 289 19.37 3.05 -12.77
CA PRO A 289 18.31 4.04 -12.73
C PRO A 289 16.97 3.40 -12.34
N ILE A 290 16.19 4.12 -11.54
CA ILE A 290 14.89 3.69 -11.04
C ILE A 290 13.82 4.60 -11.60
N LEU A 291 12.82 4.04 -12.30
CA LEU A 291 11.76 4.81 -12.94
C LEU A 291 10.85 5.47 -11.89
N PHE A 292 10.48 4.71 -10.86
CA PHE A 292 9.61 5.17 -9.78
C PHE A 292 10.30 4.94 -8.42
N PRO A 293 11.15 5.88 -8.00
CA PRO A 293 11.83 5.78 -6.71
C PRO A 293 10.84 5.88 -5.55
N LYS A 294 11.20 5.25 -4.43
CA LYS A 294 10.49 5.48 -3.16
C LYS A 294 10.79 6.88 -2.67
N GLU A 295 9.76 7.63 -2.38
CA GLU A 295 9.86 8.94 -1.74
C GLU A 295 9.89 8.78 -0.24
N SER A 296 10.76 9.50 0.44
CA SER A 296 10.68 9.65 1.89
C SER A 296 9.45 10.49 2.26
N VAL A 297 8.67 10.00 3.20
CA VAL A 297 7.52 10.76 3.70
C VAL A 297 8.03 11.80 4.69
N GLN A 298 8.15 13.04 4.24
CA GLN A 298 8.57 14.19 5.06
C GLN A 298 7.35 15.04 5.42
N ASN A 299 7.54 15.91 6.43
CA ASN A 299 6.49 16.79 6.95
C ASN A 299 5.26 16.01 7.43
N THR A 300 5.47 14.92 8.17
CA THR A 300 4.38 14.21 8.85
C THR A 300 3.84 15.06 10.00
N LEU A 301 2.64 14.76 10.50
CA LEU A 301 2.04 15.43 11.66
C LEU A 301 3.03 15.48 12.83
N ALA A 302 3.61 14.33 13.19
CA ALA A 302 4.57 14.22 14.29
C ALA A 302 5.86 15.03 14.05
N GLU A 303 6.37 15.01 12.83
CA GLU A 303 7.55 15.79 12.44
C GLU A 303 7.29 17.29 12.55
N VAL A 304 6.15 17.77 12.04
CA VAL A 304 5.77 19.20 12.12
C VAL A 304 5.62 19.66 13.55
N VAL A 305 4.96 18.88 14.41
CA VAL A 305 4.81 19.20 15.85
C VAL A 305 6.19 19.26 16.53
N SER A 306 7.07 18.32 16.23
CA SER A 306 8.46 18.31 16.72
C SER A 306 9.26 19.55 16.27
N GLN A 307 9.12 19.96 15.01
CA GLN A 307 9.77 21.17 14.45
C GLN A 307 9.33 22.45 15.16
N HIS A 308 8.12 22.49 15.72
CA HIS A 308 7.61 23.58 16.55
C HIS A 308 8.05 23.48 18.03
N ASN A 309 8.93 22.52 18.38
CA ASN A 309 9.38 22.21 19.74
C ASN A 309 8.26 21.88 20.73
N LEU A 310 7.12 21.42 20.26
CA LEU A 310 5.99 20.98 21.05
C LEU A 310 6.17 19.56 21.55
N THR A 311 5.50 19.24 22.65
CA THR A 311 5.45 17.89 23.22
C THR A 311 4.37 17.06 22.56
N GLN A 312 4.63 15.76 22.34
CA GLN A 312 3.64 14.83 21.81
C GLN A 312 3.74 13.46 22.45
N SER A 313 2.61 12.76 22.56
CA SER A 313 2.55 11.41 23.09
C SER A 313 1.72 10.52 22.18
N HIS A 314 2.29 9.37 21.79
CA HIS A 314 1.67 8.37 20.94
C HIS A 314 1.35 7.14 21.78
N ILE A 315 0.07 6.78 21.87
CA ILE A 315 -0.44 5.81 22.85
C ILE A 315 -1.25 4.74 22.11
N ALA A 316 -0.90 3.49 22.30
CA ALA A 316 -1.70 2.36 21.85
C ALA A 316 -1.35 1.08 22.62
N GLU A 317 -2.21 0.09 22.50
CA GLU A 317 -1.87 -1.26 22.92
C GLU A 317 -1.03 -1.99 21.84
N THR A 318 -0.42 -3.13 22.21
CA THR A 318 0.60 -3.85 21.40
C THR A 318 0.19 -4.01 19.94
N GLU A 319 -1.05 -4.37 19.65
CA GLU A 319 -1.56 -4.63 18.30
C GLU A 319 -1.53 -3.39 17.38
N LYS A 320 -1.63 -2.21 17.96
CA LYS A 320 -1.70 -0.95 17.22
C LYS A 320 -0.56 0.03 17.52
N TYR A 321 0.46 -0.42 18.26
CA TYR A 321 1.59 0.43 18.62
C TYR A 321 2.39 0.92 17.40
N ALA A 322 2.70 0.04 16.46
CA ALA A 322 3.40 0.42 15.22
C ALA A 322 2.57 1.41 14.39
N HIS A 323 1.24 1.33 14.45
CA HIS A 323 0.35 2.21 13.69
C HIS A 323 0.44 3.66 14.16
N VAL A 324 0.40 3.90 15.46
CA VAL A 324 0.53 5.25 16.01
C VAL A 324 1.99 5.75 16.11
N THR A 325 3.00 4.91 15.86
CA THR A 325 4.42 5.29 15.89
C THR A 325 5.02 5.26 14.49
N PHE A 326 5.46 4.11 14.00
CA PHE A 326 6.14 3.94 12.72
C PHE A 326 5.32 4.47 11.54
N PHE A 327 4.03 4.08 11.43
CA PHE A 327 3.21 4.48 10.28
C PHE A 327 2.79 5.97 10.34
N ILE A 328 2.37 6.50 11.50
CA ILE A 328 2.10 7.94 11.67
C ILE A 328 3.35 8.78 11.36
N ASN A 329 4.54 8.28 11.69
CA ASN A 329 5.80 8.95 11.43
C ASN A 329 6.31 8.76 9.98
N GLY A 330 5.47 8.25 9.07
CA GLY A 330 5.83 8.11 7.65
C GLY A 330 6.89 7.04 7.37
N GLY A 331 6.95 6.00 8.21
CA GLY A 331 7.92 4.90 8.11
C GLY A 331 9.25 5.18 8.84
N VAL A 332 9.28 6.17 9.73
CA VAL A 332 10.44 6.48 10.57
C VAL A 332 10.30 5.80 11.92
N GLU A 333 11.24 4.89 12.23
CA GLU A 333 11.23 4.13 13.50
C GLU A 333 11.67 4.99 14.69
N THR A 334 12.67 5.85 14.49
CA THR A 334 13.21 6.71 15.56
C THR A 334 12.20 7.78 15.96
N PRO A 335 11.88 7.94 17.25
CA PRO A 335 11.02 9.01 17.73
C PRO A 335 11.55 10.39 17.32
N PHE A 336 10.67 11.30 16.96
CA PHE A 336 11.03 12.71 16.77
C PHE A 336 11.35 13.37 18.12
N LYS A 337 12.00 14.53 18.08
CA LYS A 337 12.28 15.30 19.29
C LYS A 337 10.97 15.62 20.03
N ASN A 338 10.94 15.43 21.35
CA ASN A 338 9.78 15.61 22.24
C ASN A 338 8.61 14.64 21.96
N GLU A 339 8.85 13.53 21.25
CA GLU A 339 7.88 12.45 21.05
C GLU A 339 8.06 11.41 22.16
N ASN A 340 7.02 11.25 22.97
CA ASN A 340 6.87 10.17 23.94
C ASN A 340 6.03 9.04 23.36
N ARG A 341 6.39 7.80 23.61
CA ARG A 341 5.66 6.60 23.15
C ARG A 341 5.23 5.75 24.33
N VAL A 342 3.93 5.51 24.44
CA VAL A 342 3.36 4.72 25.52
C VAL A 342 2.76 3.43 24.97
N LEU A 343 3.42 2.31 25.25
CA LEU A 343 2.99 0.98 24.86
C LEU A 343 2.21 0.34 26.02
N ILE A 344 0.96 -0.01 25.77
CA ILE A 344 0.12 -0.79 26.68
C ILE A 344 0.08 -2.25 26.18
N GLN A 345 0.28 -3.23 27.07
CA GLN A 345 0.25 -4.62 26.65
C GLN A 345 -1.17 -5.06 26.32
N SER A 346 -1.37 -5.65 25.14
CA SER A 346 -2.63 -6.30 24.78
C SER A 346 -2.88 -7.52 25.64
N PRO A 347 -4.15 -7.91 25.89
CA PRO A 347 -4.46 -9.08 26.70
C PRO A 347 -3.94 -10.37 26.08
N LYS A 348 -3.40 -11.26 26.91
CA LYS A 348 -2.87 -12.56 26.49
C LYS A 348 -4.00 -13.59 26.35
N VAL A 349 -4.80 -13.45 25.31
CA VAL A 349 -5.89 -14.36 24.94
C VAL A 349 -5.64 -14.96 23.56
N THR A 350 -6.28 -16.09 23.25
CA THR A 350 -6.14 -16.73 21.93
C THR A 350 -6.83 -15.94 20.82
N THR A 351 -7.98 -15.37 21.13
CA THR A 351 -8.75 -14.49 20.23
C THR A 351 -9.38 -13.38 21.06
N TYR A 352 -9.51 -12.17 20.51
CA TYR A 352 -9.95 -10.99 21.27
C TYR A 352 -11.45 -10.93 21.57
N ASP A 353 -12.27 -11.79 20.98
CA ASP A 353 -13.68 -11.98 21.38
C ASP A 353 -13.83 -12.56 22.79
N LEU A 354 -12.80 -13.21 23.33
CA LEU A 354 -12.77 -13.68 24.73
C LEU A 354 -12.58 -12.54 25.75
N LYS A 355 -12.06 -11.38 25.29
CA LYS A 355 -11.87 -10.17 26.09
C LYS A 355 -12.09 -8.92 25.22
N PRO A 356 -13.36 -8.59 24.86
CA PRO A 356 -13.67 -7.52 23.89
C PRO A 356 -13.24 -6.12 24.34
N GLU A 357 -13.18 -5.86 25.64
CA GLU A 357 -12.66 -4.61 26.19
C GLU A 357 -11.17 -4.41 25.95
N MET A 358 -10.45 -5.49 25.63
CA MET A 358 -9.00 -5.49 25.39
C MET A 358 -8.24 -4.75 26.51
N SER A 359 -7.40 -3.78 26.16
CA SER A 359 -6.70 -2.90 27.11
C SER A 359 -7.17 -1.43 27.02
N ALA A 360 -8.42 -1.22 26.56
CA ALA A 360 -8.95 0.14 26.35
C ALA A 360 -8.93 1.00 27.62
N LYS A 361 -9.16 0.40 28.80
CA LYS A 361 -9.12 1.10 30.07
C LYS A 361 -7.73 1.61 30.42
N GLU A 362 -6.71 0.77 30.26
CA GLU A 362 -5.31 1.11 30.51
C GLU A 362 -4.80 2.18 29.51
N VAL A 363 -5.21 2.07 28.23
CA VAL A 363 -4.98 3.09 27.21
C VAL A 363 -5.60 4.41 27.64
N THR A 364 -6.85 4.40 28.13
CA THR A 364 -7.55 5.58 28.62
C THR A 364 -6.80 6.23 29.79
N LEU A 365 -6.36 5.45 30.76
CA LEU A 365 -5.60 5.98 31.90
C LEU A 365 -4.32 6.69 31.46
N ALA A 366 -3.60 6.11 30.49
CA ALA A 366 -2.41 6.75 29.91
C ALA A 366 -2.73 8.07 29.19
N VAL A 367 -3.85 8.14 28.46
CA VAL A 367 -4.31 9.38 27.82
C VAL A 367 -4.62 10.44 28.86
N LEU A 368 -5.41 10.09 29.91
CA LEU A 368 -5.77 11.03 30.98
C LEU A 368 -4.54 11.55 31.75
N GLU A 369 -3.52 10.70 31.94
CA GLU A 369 -2.25 11.11 32.53
C GLU A 369 -1.53 12.14 31.66
N GLN A 370 -1.38 11.87 30.34
CA GLN A 370 -0.73 12.80 29.41
C GLN A 370 -1.49 14.13 29.29
N MET A 371 -2.83 14.09 29.35
CA MET A 371 -3.63 15.32 29.39
C MET A 371 -3.34 16.16 30.65
N LYS A 372 -3.26 15.52 31.84
CA LYS A 372 -2.93 16.19 33.10
C LYS A 372 -1.51 16.75 33.12
N LEU A 373 -0.55 16.08 32.43
CA LEU A 373 0.80 16.58 32.22
C LEU A 373 0.85 17.78 31.25
N GLY A 374 -0.22 18.01 30.51
CA GLY A 374 -0.34 19.14 29.59
C GLY A 374 0.36 18.93 28.26
N THR A 375 0.52 17.69 27.78
CA THR A 375 1.09 17.34 26.46
C THR A 375 0.35 18.06 25.33
N ASP A 376 1.08 18.69 24.40
CA ASP A 376 0.50 19.54 23.36
C ASP A 376 -0.29 18.76 22.31
N LEU A 377 0.21 17.59 21.89
CA LEU A 377 -0.50 16.66 21.00
C LEU A 377 -0.52 15.26 21.59
N ILE A 378 -1.69 14.65 21.68
CA ILE A 378 -1.83 13.24 22.07
C ILE A 378 -2.49 12.50 20.91
N ILE A 379 -1.81 11.48 20.40
CA ILE A 379 -2.32 10.56 19.38
C ILE A 379 -2.59 9.22 20.06
N VAL A 380 -3.83 8.75 19.99
CA VAL A 380 -4.23 7.48 20.61
C VAL A 380 -5.02 6.61 19.65
N ASN A 381 -4.76 5.30 19.68
CA ASN A 381 -5.53 4.29 18.95
C ASN A 381 -6.20 3.33 19.93
N PHE A 382 -7.50 3.10 19.75
CA PHE A 382 -8.29 2.05 20.39
C PHE A 382 -8.49 0.90 19.41
N ALA A 383 -7.84 -0.23 19.66
CA ALA A 383 -7.77 -1.38 18.75
C ALA A 383 -9.06 -2.21 18.68
N ASN A 384 -10.00 -1.99 19.57
CA ASN A 384 -11.11 -2.90 19.88
C ASN A 384 -12.00 -3.23 18.69
N GLY A 385 -12.45 -2.23 17.92
CA GLY A 385 -13.37 -2.41 16.80
C GLY A 385 -12.79 -3.31 15.73
N ASP A 386 -11.52 -3.13 15.40
CA ASP A 386 -10.80 -3.91 14.40
C ASP A 386 -10.46 -5.32 14.91
N MET A 387 -9.74 -5.41 16.02
CA MET A 387 -9.21 -6.69 16.51
C MET A 387 -10.31 -7.67 16.91
N VAL A 388 -11.39 -7.19 17.51
CA VAL A 388 -12.55 -8.03 17.84
C VAL A 388 -13.39 -8.30 16.58
N GLY A 389 -13.52 -7.32 15.70
CA GLY A 389 -14.22 -7.46 14.42
C GLY A 389 -13.66 -8.59 13.56
N HIS A 390 -12.32 -8.74 13.51
CA HIS A 390 -11.64 -9.82 12.81
C HIS A 390 -12.00 -11.23 13.30
N THR A 391 -12.58 -11.37 14.50
CA THR A 391 -13.05 -12.67 14.98
C THR A 391 -14.38 -13.10 14.37
N GLY A 392 -15.14 -12.18 13.75
CA GLY A 392 -16.47 -12.43 13.22
C GLY A 392 -17.55 -12.60 14.30
N ASN A 393 -17.21 -12.41 15.59
CA ASN A 393 -18.14 -12.55 16.71
C ASN A 393 -18.90 -11.24 16.92
N PHE A 394 -20.18 -11.23 16.50
CA PHE A 394 -21.02 -10.03 16.52
C PHE A 394 -21.26 -9.49 17.95
N GLU A 395 -21.60 -10.36 18.91
CA GLU A 395 -21.87 -9.97 20.29
C GLU A 395 -20.62 -9.42 20.99
N ALA A 396 -19.46 -9.99 20.69
CA ALA A 396 -18.20 -9.49 21.21
C ALA A 396 -17.86 -8.12 20.61
N SER A 397 -18.12 -7.91 19.31
CA SER A 397 -17.89 -6.62 18.65
C SER A 397 -18.80 -5.51 19.18
N ILE A 398 -20.05 -5.82 19.57
CA ILE A 398 -20.92 -4.88 20.28
C ILE A 398 -20.26 -4.45 21.61
N LYS A 399 -19.78 -5.41 22.42
CA LYS A 399 -19.10 -5.12 23.70
C LYS A 399 -17.80 -4.33 23.50
N ALA A 400 -17.07 -4.60 22.42
CA ALA A 400 -15.87 -3.86 22.05
C ALA A 400 -16.17 -2.37 21.80
N VAL A 401 -17.23 -2.07 21.04
CA VAL A 401 -17.68 -0.69 20.80
C VAL A 401 -18.16 -0.03 22.09
N GLU A 402 -18.91 -0.74 22.94
CA GLU A 402 -19.39 -0.23 24.25
C GLU A 402 -18.22 0.12 25.18
N ALA A 403 -17.16 -0.70 25.20
CA ALA A 403 -15.96 -0.44 25.99
C ALA A 403 -15.22 0.83 25.51
N VAL A 404 -15.08 1.00 24.20
CA VAL A 404 -14.49 2.22 23.60
C VAL A 404 -15.36 3.44 23.92
N ASP A 405 -16.68 3.35 23.79
CA ASP A 405 -17.60 4.47 24.09
C ASP A 405 -17.47 4.95 25.55
N ALA A 406 -17.36 4.02 26.51
CA ALA A 406 -17.15 4.37 27.92
C ALA A 406 -15.81 5.12 28.13
N CYS A 407 -14.74 4.64 27.49
CA CYS A 407 -13.42 5.28 27.51
C CYS A 407 -13.46 6.71 26.91
N LEU A 408 -14.13 6.88 25.78
CA LEU A 408 -14.33 8.18 25.16
C LEU A 408 -15.07 9.15 26.07
N GLY A 409 -16.02 8.69 26.88
CA GLY A 409 -16.74 9.49 27.86
C GLY A 409 -15.82 10.11 28.92
N GLU A 410 -14.89 9.31 29.45
CA GLU A 410 -13.89 9.79 30.41
C GLU A 410 -12.95 10.82 29.77
N ILE A 411 -12.44 10.53 28.58
CA ILE A 411 -11.54 11.44 27.84
C ILE A 411 -12.24 12.76 27.48
N LEU A 412 -13.46 12.68 26.94
CA LEU A 412 -14.24 13.88 26.55
C LEU A 412 -14.56 14.79 27.76
N SER A 413 -14.83 14.20 28.93
CA SER A 413 -15.04 14.96 30.16
C SER A 413 -13.81 15.74 30.55
N LEU A 414 -12.65 15.09 30.60
CA LEU A 414 -11.39 15.76 30.97
C LEU A 414 -10.90 16.73 29.88
N ALA A 415 -11.19 16.44 28.60
CA ALA A 415 -10.86 17.36 27.50
C ALA A 415 -11.56 18.70 27.64
N LYS A 416 -12.83 18.68 28.04
CA LYS A 416 -13.60 19.92 28.33
C LYS A 416 -13.07 20.66 29.56
N GLU A 417 -12.67 19.94 30.60
CA GLU A 417 -12.13 20.52 31.83
C GLU A 417 -10.78 21.20 31.60
N LEU A 418 -9.88 20.56 30.83
CA LEU A 418 -8.52 21.03 30.57
C LEU A 418 -8.37 21.84 29.28
N ASP A 419 -9.48 22.18 28.61
CA ASP A 419 -9.54 22.91 27.35
C ASP A 419 -8.70 22.26 26.22
N TYR A 420 -8.80 20.95 26.06
CA TYR A 420 -8.24 20.24 24.91
C TYR A 420 -9.21 20.29 23.72
N ALA A 421 -8.70 20.65 22.56
CA ALA A 421 -9.39 20.35 21.30
C ALA A 421 -9.29 18.84 20.99
N MET A 422 -10.22 18.30 20.22
CA MET A 422 -10.25 16.87 19.87
C MET A 422 -10.66 16.71 18.40
N LEU A 423 -9.97 15.83 17.70
CA LEU A 423 -10.41 15.21 16.47
C LEU A 423 -10.49 13.70 16.70
N LEU A 424 -11.70 13.13 16.54
CA LEU A 424 -11.93 11.70 16.64
C LEU A 424 -12.30 11.15 15.28
N THR A 425 -11.64 10.05 14.86
CA THR A 425 -11.92 9.35 13.61
C THR A 425 -11.68 7.85 13.75
N SER A 426 -11.83 7.10 12.66
CA SER A 426 -11.32 5.75 12.47
C SER A 426 -10.44 5.71 11.23
N ASP A 427 -9.63 4.69 11.08
CA ASP A 427 -8.73 4.51 9.94
C ASP A 427 -9.33 3.64 8.83
N HIS A 428 -10.29 2.79 9.16
CA HIS A 428 -11.13 2.00 8.25
C HIS A 428 -12.36 1.45 9.00
N GLY A 429 -13.26 0.77 8.29
CA GLY A 429 -14.37 0.04 8.86
C GLY A 429 -14.06 -1.45 9.03
N ASN A 430 -14.77 -2.09 9.97
CA ASN A 430 -14.78 -3.53 10.22
C ASN A 430 -16.10 -3.93 10.89
N CYS A 431 -16.33 -3.46 12.12
CA CYS A 431 -17.44 -3.92 12.98
C CYS A 431 -18.84 -3.41 12.59
N GLU A 432 -18.95 -2.48 11.64
CA GLU A 432 -20.26 -2.01 11.14
C GLU A 432 -20.87 -2.96 10.11
N ARG A 433 -20.11 -3.97 9.63
CA ARG A 433 -20.60 -5.00 8.73
C ARG A 433 -19.99 -6.36 9.05
N MET A 434 -20.68 -7.14 9.90
CA MET A 434 -20.18 -8.41 10.45
C MET A 434 -20.64 -9.65 9.67
N LYS A 435 -21.40 -9.49 8.56
CA LYS A 435 -21.79 -10.57 7.65
C LYS A 435 -21.71 -10.16 6.19
N ASP A 436 -21.38 -11.15 5.36
CA ASP A 436 -21.42 -11.02 3.90
C ASP A 436 -22.86 -11.16 3.35
N GLU A 437 -23.01 -11.08 2.03
CA GLU A 437 -24.32 -11.21 1.34
C GLU A 437 -24.92 -12.63 1.45
N ASN A 438 -24.09 -13.61 1.78
CA ASN A 438 -24.47 -15.01 1.97
C ASN A 438 -24.72 -15.36 3.44
N GLN A 439 -24.76 -14.36 4.33
CA GLN A 439 -24.94 -14.50 5.79
C GLN A 439 -23.77 -15.21 6.49
N ASN A 440 -22.61 -15.36 5.85
CA ASN A 440 -21.41 -15.85 6.53
C ASN A 440 -20.78 -14.75 7.38
N PRO A 441 -20.12 -15.09 8.49
CA PRO A 441 -19.35 -14.11 9.28
C PRO A 441 -18.30 -13.41 8.39
N LEU A 442 -18.29 -12.08 8.40
CA LEU A 442 -17.30 -11.27 7.74
C LEU A 442 -16.21 -10.90 8.74
N THR A 443 -14.98 -11.24 8.42
CA THR A 443 -13.80 -11.01 9.26
C THR A 443 -12.81 -10.03 8.62
N ASN A 444 -13.15 -9.47 7.47
CA ASN A 444 -12.31 -8.53 6.72
C ASN A 444 -12.76 -7.09 6.99
N HIS A 445 -11.86 -6.15 6.70
CA HIS A 445 -12.21 -4.73 6.65
C HIS A 445 -13.32 -4.47 5.62
N THR A 446 -13.95 -3.31 5.72
CA THR A 446 -15.00 -2.89 4.82
C THR A 446 -14.51 -1.75 3.93
N ALA A 447 -15.09 -1.64 2.73
CA ALA A 447 -14.89 -0.49 1.85
C ALA A 447 -16.01 0.52 2.14
N GLY A 448 -15.70 1.57 2.89
CA GLY A 448 -16.69 2.57 3.30
C GLY A 448 -16.05 3.80 3.91
N SER A 449 -16.91 4.73 4.33
CA SER A 449 -16.51 5.92 5.07
C SER A 449 -16.53 5.63 6.57
N VAL A 450 -15.86 6.48 7.34
CA VAL A 450 -15.88 6.47 8.80
C VAL A 450 -16.35 7.83 9.32
N TYR A 451 -16.70 7.92 10.59
CA TYR A 451 -17.05 9.18 11.23
C TYR A 451 -15.80 10.02 11.54
N CYS A 452 -15.94 11.33 11.42
CA CYS A 452 -14.96 12.30 11.90
C CYS A 452 -15.68 13.35 12.73
N PHE A 453 -15.37 13.44 14.03
CA PHE A 453 -15.91 14.44 14.97
C PHE A 453 -14.84 15.43 15.36
N VAL A 454 -15.24 16.69 15.57
CA VAL A 454 -14.32 17.74 16.02
C VAL A 454 -14.91 18.43 17.26
N LEU A 455 -14.10 18.56 18.31
CA LEU A 455 -14.30 19.45 19.46
C LEU A 455 -13.20 20.51 19.41
N GLY A 456 -13.57 21.76 19.25
CA GLY A 456 -12.62 22.87 19.27
C GLY A 456 -13.31 24.22 19.15
N ASN A 457 -12.71 25.24 19.71
CA ASN A 457 -13.28 26.57 19.74
C ASN A 457 -13.47 27.14 18.33
N GLY A 458 -14.73 27.43 17.98
CA GLY A 458 -15.09 28.08 16.72
C GLY A 458 -15.37 27.14 15.54
N VAL A 459 -15.14 25.82 15.65
CA VAL A 459 -15.52 24.89 14.58
C VAL A 459 -17.01 24.58 14.67
N LYS A 460 -17.78 25.04 13.66
CA LYS A 460 -19.23 24.87 13.61
C LYS A 460 -19.68 23.79 12.61
N SER A 461 -18.85 23.53 11.61
CA SER A 461 -19.10 22.50 10.60
C SER A 461 -17.79 21.96 10.04
N ILE A 462 -17.82 20.73 9.57
CA ILE A 462 -16.70 20.07 8.89
C ILE A 462 -17.17 19.46 7.58
N LYS A 463 -16.31 19.45 6.57
CA LYS A 463 -16.57 18.90 5.23
C LYS A 463 -16.34 17.40 5.23
N ASN A 464 -16.99 16.69 4.31
CA ASN A 464 -16.56 15.34 3.95
C ASN A 464 -15.18 15.42 3.29
N GLY A 465 -14.40 14.36 3.46
CA GLY A 465 -13.04 14.25 2.93
C GLY A 465 -12.53 12.83 3.03
N ALA A 466 -11.24 12.67 3.29
CA ALA A 466 -10.61 11.39 3.50
C ALA A 466 -9.51 11.47 4.57
N LEU A 467 -8.84 10.37 4.85
CA LEU A 467 -7.81 10.28 5.92
C LEU A 467 -6.63 11.25 5.72
N ASN A 468 -6.33 11.62 4.49
CA ASN A 468 -5.29 12.60 4.13
C ASN A 468 -5.58 14.02 4.62
N ASN A 469 -6.81 14.34 5.00
CA ASN A 469 -7.18 15.66 5.53
C ASN A 469 -7.03 15.77 7.07
N ILE A 470 -6.69 14.67 7.76
CA ILE A 470 -6.66 14.62 9.23
C ILE A 470 -5.49 15.42 9.80
N ALA A 471 -4.25 15.21 9.32
CA ALA A 471 -3.08 15.93 9.85
C ALA A 471 -3.24 17.46 9.75
N SER A 472 -3.63 17.97 8.59
CA SER A 472 -3.86 19.40 8.39
C SER A 472 -4.99 19.93 9.26
N SER A 473 -6.03 19.15 9.52
CA SER A 473 -7.12 19.49 10.44
C SER A 473 -6.65 19.56 11.89
N VAL A 474 -5.81 18.59 12.33
CA VAL A 474 -5.20 18.59 13.68
C VAL A 474 -4.28 19.80 13.84
N LEU A 475 -3.39 20.07 12.89
CA LEU A 475 -2.51 21.24 12.92
C LEU A 475 -3.33 22.54 12.97
N LYS A 476 -4.44 22.62 12.23
CA LYS A 476 -5.33 23.78 12.29
C LYS A 476 -5.97 23.97 13.68
N LEU A 477 -6.40 22.88 14.34
CA LEU A 477 -6.88 22.94 15.74
C LEU A 477 -5.79 23.46 16.67
N MET A 478 -4.54 23.02 16.48
CA MET A 478 -3.39 23.47 17.25
C MET A 478 -3.01 24.95 16.96
N GLY A 479 -3.55 25.58 15.92
CA GLY A 479 -3.17 26.92 15.47
C GLY A 479 -1.84 26.94 14.70
N ILE A 480 -1.43 25.80 14.13
CA ILE A 480 -0.22 25.61 13.34
C ILE A 480 -0.58 25.60 11.85
N LYS A 481 0.19 26.33 11.04
CA LYS A 481 0.02 26.30 9.59
C LYS A 481 0.53 24.97 9.03
N ALA A 482 -0.34 24.24 8.35
CA ALA A 482 0.05 23.01 7.67
C ALA A 482 1.07 23.27 6.55
N PRO A 483 2.06 22.38 6.35
CA PRO A 483 2.97 22.42 5.20
C PRO A 483 2.20 22.35 3.87
N ALA A 484 2.76 22.97 2.82
CA ALA A 484 2.16 22.94 1.47
C ALA A 484 2.07 21.53 0.85
N THR A 485 2.77 20.57 1.43
CA THR A 485 2.71 19.16 1.02
C THR A 485 1.51 18.40 1.58
N MET A 486 0.82 18.98 2.58
CA MET A 486 -0.41 18.39 3.14
C MET A 486 -1.63 18.87 2.38
N ASP A 487 -2.62 18.00 2.30
CA ASP A 487 -3.94 18.33 1.72
C ASP A 487 -4.72 19.27 2.67
N GLU A 488 -5.73 19.96 2.10
CA GLU A 488 -6.54 20.95 2.81
C GLU A 488 -7.24 20.36 4.05
N PRO A 489 -7.39 21.12 5.14
CA PRO A 489 -8.13 20.67 6.31
C PRO A 489 -9.64 20.55 6.04
N LEU A 490 -10.35 19.79 6.87
CA LEU A 490 -11.79 19.56 6.78
C LEU A 490 -12.66 20.77 7.13
N PHE A 491 -12.11 21.82 7.72
CA PHE A 491 -12.82 23.05 8.15
C PHE A 491 -11.98 24.28 8.03
#